data_1a49db1c98faa393bbc8c40673a5c40e
#
_entry.id   1a49db1c98faa393bbc8c40673a5c40e
#
_cell.length_a   1.000
_cell.length_b   1.000
_cell.length_c   1.000
_cell.angle_alpha   90.00
_cell.angle_beta   90.00
_cell.angle_gamma   90.00
#
_symmetry.space_group_name_H-M   'P 1'
#
loop_
_entity.id
_entity.type
_entity.pdbx_description
1 polymer ?
#
loop_
_entity_poly.entity_id
_entity_poly.type
_entity_poly.pdbx_seq_one_letter_code
_entity_poly.pdbx_strand_id
1 'polypeptide(L)'
;MSKNLEKLPNTIWILAAGLLCVGAGQSIVFITIPPIARDLGLNEIQIGSIFATSALAWMILSPIWGSLSDSVGRKKIVIVGLLGFAVSLILFSFTISLGQRELLTGSLLFLLLVAARVLNGIFGSATRPSSGGWVADISSTESRSRAFARLDSGFSMGRILGPAVAGLLLLVSYTAPFFFFATGAFIVIIFVTFQKSPAKFSSKETIKKLSMFDSRVWPFLIVSAGFGISNAALVQTSSFFFQDVITPSSDNYIALASIGFMLSALGVLNGQLLIADRLQTSPGSLVKLGVILNFFALTGYAFSTSLVEVYICLFFYGLGGGMLGPGISSSLSLSVGKEYQGAAGGFLGMVIPVGHVISPLVSMPLYMLSPSLPYLLGASLMFFAMIFIFTNKRHKWIRDKNYREDRNLEVFENSQ
;
A
#
# COMPACT_ATOMS: atom_id res chain seq x y z
N MET A 1 27.37 10.57 24.50
CA MET A 1 28.03 10.77 23.19
C MET A 1 26.96 10.84 22.10
N SER A 2 26.67 12.03 21.54
CA SER A 2 25.76 12.14 20.40
C SER A 2 26.45 11.49 19.20
N LYS A 3 26.00 10.28 18.78
CA LYS A 3 26.38 9.73 17.47
C LYS A 3 25.96 10.79 16.43
N ASN A 4 26.95 11.42 15.78
CA ASN A 4 26.71 12.23 14.59
C ASN A 4 25.94 11.34 13.60
N LEU A 5 24.61 11.51 13.56
CA LEU A 5 23.76 10.80 12.62
C LEU A 5 24.17 11.27 11.22
N GLU A 6 24.84 10.41 10.47
CA GLU A 6 25.21 10.66 9.08
C GLU A 6 24.00 11.15 8.32
N LYS A 7 24.11 12.36 7.70
CA LYS A 7 23.02 12.92 6.90
C LYS A 7 22.75 12.04 5.69
N LEU A 8 21.53 11.56 5.55
CA LEU A 8 21.15 10.76 4.39
C LEU A 8 21.23 11.62 3.11
N PRO A 9 21.73 11.06 2.00
CA PRO A 9 21.82 11.76 0.72
C PRO A 9 20.46 12.33 0.27
N ASN A 10 20.45 13.53 -0.31
CA ASN A 10 19.23 14.17 -0.83
C ASN A 10 18.52 13.31 -1.88
N THR A 11 19.25 12.47 -2.59
CA THR A 11 18.70 11.51 -3.55
C THR A 11 17.61 10.63 -2.93
N ILE A 12 17.75 10.22 -1.67
CA ILE A 12 16.76 9.37 -0.98
C ILE A 12 15.41 10.10 -0.83
N TRP A 13 15.44 11.39 -0.53
CA TRP A 13 14.24 12.21 -0.41
C TRP A 13 13.54 12.41 -1.77
N ILE A 14 14.32 12.59 -2.84
CA ILE A 14 13.79 12.71 -4.21
C ILE A 14 13.13 11.40 -4.64
N LEU A 15 13.77 10.26 -4.37
CA LEU A 15 13.20 8.94 -4.63
C LEU A 15 11.94 8.68 -3.80
N ALA A 16 11.94 9.07 -2.52
CA ALA A 16 10.77 8.99 -1.65
C ALA A 16 9.60 9.84 -2.16
N ALA A 17 9.88 11.06 -2.68
CA ALA A 17 8.87 11.90 -3.32
C ALA A 17 8.28 11.24 -4.60
N GLY A 18 9.11 10.57 -5.40
CA GLY A 18 8.63 9.77 -6.53
C GLY A 18 7.71 8.65 -6.10
N LEU A 19 8.10 7.90 -5.06
CA LEU A 19 7.25 6.84 -4.50
C LEU A 19 5.98 7.40 -3.85
N LEU A 20 6.01 8.60 -3.29
CA LEU A 20 4.81 9.29 -2.79
C LEU A 20 3.81 9.54 -3.92
N CYS A 21 4.25 10.06 -5.06
CA CYS A 21 3.39 10.27 -6.23
C CYS A 21 2.79 8.95 -6.72
N VAL A 22 3.59 7.88 -6.78
CA VAL A 22 3.13 6.56 -7.22
C VAL A 22 2.13 5.95 -6.22
N GLY A 23 2.42 6.02 -4.93
CA GLY A 23 1.52 5.54 -3.87
C GLY A 23 0.18 6.29 -3.85
N ALA A 24 0.22 7.62 -3.99
CA ALA A 24 -0.98 8.45 -4.08
C ALA A 24 -1.77 8.14 -5.34
N GLY A 25 -1.12 8.08 -6.51
CA GLY A 25 -1.79 7.77 -7.76
C GLY A 25 -2.44 6.38 -7.79
N GLN A 26 -1.91 5.41 -7.02
CA GLN A 26 -2.60 4.13 -6.83
C GLN A 26 -3.86 4.26 -5.97
N SER A 27 -3.77 4.97 -4.85
CA SER A 27 -4.88 5.05 -3.90
C SER A 27 -6.04 5.92 -4.40
N ILE A 28 -5.75 7.00 -5.13
CA ILE A 28 -6.83 7.85 -5.69
C ILE A 28 -7.70 7.08 -6.67
N VAL A 29 -7.11 6.21 -7.47
CA VAL A 29 -7.83 5.42 -8.46
C VAL A 29 -8.89 4.53 -7.80
N PHE A 30 -8.58 3.93 -6.66
CA PHE A 30 -9.53 3.07 -5.94
C PHE A 30 -10.76 3.82 -5.42
N ILE A 31 -10.65 5.12 -5.18
CA ILE A 31 -11.76 5.92 -4.66
C ILE A 31 -12.55 6.61 -5.77
N THR A 32 -11.83 7.11 -6.79
CA THR A 32 -12.45 7.92 -7.82
C THR A 32 -13.08 7.08 -8.94
N ILE A 33 -12.46 5.95 -9.28
CA ILE A 33 -12.87 5.17 -10.45
C ILE A 33 -14.18 4.43 -10.27
N PRO A 34 -14.46 3.73 -9.14
CA PRO A 34 -15.68 2.95 -9.04
C PRO A 34 -16.94 3.74 -9.38
N PRO A 35 -17.21 4.91 -8.77
CA PRO A 35 -18.40 5.68 -9.10
C PRO A 35 -18.37 6.25 -10.51
N ILE A 36 -17.25 6.86 -10.93
CA ILE A 36 -17.13 7.46 -12.26
C ILE A 36 -17.35 6.42 -13.36
N ALA A 37 -16.77 5.23 -13.22
CA ALA A 37 -16.90 4.18 -14.21
C ALA A 37 -18.34 3.61 -14.26
N ARG A 38 -19.04 3.56 -13.12
CA ARG A 38 -20.46 3.20 -13.05
C ARG A 38 -21.31 4.24 -13.77
N ASP A 39 -21.07 5.54 -13.56
CA ASP A 39 -21.76 6.64 -14.26
C ASP A 39 -21.52 6.58 -15.79
N LEU A 40 -20.38 6.03 -16.20
CA LEU A 40 -20.04 5.77 -17.61
C LEU A 40 -20.61 4.44 -18.14
N GLY A 41 -21.47 3.76 -17.38
CA GLY A 41 -22.18 2.53 -17.78
C GLY A 41 -21.38 1.23 -17.64
N LEU A 42 -20.25 1.25 -16.89
CA LEU A 42 -19.50 0.03 -16.59
C LEU A 42 -20.07 -0.66 -15.33
N ASN A 43 -20.14 -1.98 -15.37
CA ASN A 43 -20.53 -2.77 -14.21
C ASN A 43 -19.38 -3.03 -13.25
N GLU A 44 -19.69 -3.49 -12.04
CA GLU A 44 -18.74 -3.73 -10.96
C GLU A 44 -17.65 -4.74 -11.35
N ILE A 45 -17.98 -5.76 -12.15
CA ILE A 45 -16.99 -6.77 -12.61
C ILE A 45 -15.99 -6.14 -13.58
N GLN A 46 -16.46 -5.29 -14.50
CA GLN A 46 -15.57 -4.54 -15.39
C GLN A 46 -14.66 -3.60 -14.62
N ILE A 47 -15.18 -2.90 -13.63
CA ILE A 47 -14.41 -2.01 -12.75
C ILE A 47 -13.38 -2.81 -11.95
N GLY A 48 -13.78 -3.95 -11.39
CA GLY A 48 -12.87 -4.87 -10.70
C GLY A 48 -11.76 -5.39 -11.62
N SER A 49 -12.07 -5.69 -12.88
CA SER A 49 -11.12 -6.15 -13.90
C SER A 49 -10.04 -5.10 -14.22
N ILE A 50 -10.41 -3.80 -14.23
CA ILE A 50 -9.46 -2.68 -14.41
C ILE A 50 -8.40 -2.70 -13.28
N PHE A 51 -8.82 -2.97 -12.04
CA PHE A 51 -7.90 -3.06 -10.90
C PHE A 51 -7.05 -4.33 -10.93
N ALA A 52 -7.69 -5.49 -11.16
CA ALA A 52 -7.03 -6.78 -11.16
C ALA A 52 -5.93 -6.89 -12.22
N THR A 53 -6.20 -6.44 -13.45
CA THR A 53 -5.22 -6.48 -14.55
C THR A 53 -3.99 -5.62 -14.28
N SER A 54 -4.19 -4.42 -13.72
CA SER A 54 -3.07 -3.56 -13.31
C SER A 54 -2.24 -4.17 -12.17
N ALA A 55 -2.91 -4.73 -11.15
CA ALA A 55 -2.24 -5.36 -10.02
C ALA A 55 -1.46 -6.61 -10.45
N LEU A 56 -2.02 -7.39 -11.38
CA LEU A 56 -1.35 -8.57 -11.96
C LEU A 56 -0.10 -8.16 -12.74
N ALA A 57 -0.20 -7.14 -13.61
CA ALA A 57 0.96 -6.60 -14.33
C ALA A 57 2.04 -6.11 -13.34
N TRP A 58 1.64 -5.41 -12.29
CA TRP A 58 2.55 -4.95 -11.23
C TRP A 58 3.29 -6.11 -10.54
N MET A 59 2.55 -7.13 -10.15
CA MET A 59 3.09 -8.30 -9.45
C MET A 59 4.11 -9.06 -10.31
N ILE A 60 3.80 -9.28 -11.59
CA ILE A 60 4.67 -10.04 -12.51
C ILE A 60 5.91 -9.25 -12.88
N LEU A 61 5.77 -7.94 -13.15
CA LEU A 61 6.84 -7.15 -13.74
C LEU A 61 7.77 -6.50 -12.71
N SER A 62 7.33 -6.35 -11.45
CA SER A 62 8.16 -5.73 -10.41
C SER A 62 9.52 -6.43 -10.21
N PRO A 63 9.63 -7.77 -10.12
CA PRO A 63 10.92 -8.45 -10.04
C PRO A 63 11.76 -8.30 -11.30
N ILE A 64 11.13 -8.28 -12.48
CA ILE A 64 11.79 -8.11 -13.78
C ILE A 64 12.45 -6.73 -13.85
N TRP A 65 11.73 -5.68 -13.46
CA TRP A 65 12.27 -4.33 -13.40
C TRP A 65 13.40 -4.19 -12.38
N GLY A 66 13.30 -4.86 -11.23
CA GLY A 66 14.38 -4.92 -10.24
C GLY A 66 15.68 -5.44 -10.87
N SER A 67 15.62 -6.62 -11.49
CA SER A 67 16.75 -7.25 -12.19
C SER A 67 17.25 -6.39 -13.36
N LEU A 68 16.35 -5.83 -14.17
CA LEU A 68 16.72 -4.98 -15.29
C LEU A 68 17.43 -3.70 -14.81
N SER A 69 17.04 -3.17 -13.67
CA SER A 69 17.67 -1.98 -13.10
C SER A 69 19.13 -2.21 -12.66
N ASP A 70 19.49 -3.47 -12.32
CA ASP A 70 20.87 -3.85 -12.01
C ASP A 70 21.77 -3.77 -13.25
N SER A 71 21.25 -4.15 -14.41
CA SER A 71 22.02 -4.21 -15.67
C SER A 71 21.98 -2.91 -16.45
N VAL A 72 20.81 -2.28 -16.62
CA VAL A 72 20.60 -1.06 -17.41
C VAL A 72 21.00 0.20 -16.64
N GLY A 73 20.84 0.16 -15.30
CA GLY A 73 21.14 1.24 -14.36
C GLY A 73 19.91 1.77 -13.66
N ARG A 74 20.02 1.93 -12.32
CA ARG A 74 18.94 2.34 -11.41
C ARG A 74 18.21 3.59 -11.86
N LYS A 75 18.98 4.66 -12.14
CA LYS A 75 18.45 5.97 -12.54
C LYS A 75 17.56 5.89 -13.77
N LYS A 76 17.99 5.18 -14.81
CA LYS A 76 17.23 5.06 -16.06
C LYS A 76 15.88 4.38 -15.83
N ILE A 77 15.87 3.30 -15.06
CA ILE A 77 14.65 2.53 -14.79
C ILE A 77 13.69 3.31 -13.87
N VAL A 78 14.19 4.06 -12.88
CA VAL A 78 13.35 4.98 -12.09
C VAL A 78 12.67 6.02 -12.97
N ILE A 79 13.40 6.64 -13.90
CA ILE A 79 12.85 7.64 -14.83
C ILE A 79 11.79 6.99 -15.73
N VAL A 80 12.08 5.83 -16.33
CA VAL A 80 11.12 5.10 -17.18
C VAL A 80 9.86 4.74 -16.38
N GLY A 81 10.02 4.29 -15.15
CA GLY A 81 8.91 3.95 -14.28
C GLY A 81 8.01 5.15 -13.94
N LEU A 82 8.61 6.27 -13.53
CA LEU A 82 7.87 7.50 -13.23
C LEU A 82 7.21 8.11 -14.48
N LEU A 83 7.90 8.06 -15.62
CA LEU A 83 7.36 8.56 -16.90
C LEU A 83 6.14 7.74 -17.32
N GLY A 84 6.28 6.41 -17.35
CA GLY A 84 5.17 5.54 -17.73
C GLY A 84 4.00 5.63 -16.74
N PHE A 85 4.28 5.81 -15.43
CA PHE A 85 3.25 6.10 -14.43
C PHE A 85 2.52 7.41 -14.75
N ALA A 86 3.22 8.51 -15.00
CA ALA A 86 2.61 9.81 -15.30
C ALA A 86 1.77 9.76 -16.59
N VAL A 87 2.33 9.16 -17.66
CA VAL A 87 1.62 8.96 -18.93
C VAL A 87 0.37 8.12 -18.75
N SER A 88 0.43 7.05 -17.95
CA SER A 88 -0.74 6.21 -17.68
C SER A 88 -1.87 6.97 -16.97
N LEU A 89 -1.54 7.85 -16.01
CA LEU A 89 -2.54 8.69 -15.34
C LEU A 89 -3.19 9.70 -16.31
N ILE A 90 -2.40 10.31 -17.20
CA ILE A 90 -2.90 11.24 -18.21
C ILE A 90 -3.82 10.51 -19.20
N LEU A 91 -3.41 9.37 -19.72
CA LEU A 91 -4.22 8.56 -20.63
C LEU A 91 -5.52 8.11 -19.97
N PHE A 92 -5.44 7.70 -18.70
CA PHE A 92 -6.61 7.29 -17.95
C PHE A 92 -7.60 8.45 -17.77
N SER A 93 -7.09 9.62 -17.35
CA SER A 93 -7.86 10.85 -17.21
C SER A 93 -8.51 11.29 -18.52
N PHE A 94 -7.76 11.24 -19.62
CA PHE A 94 -8.26 11.57 -20.95
C PHE A 94 -9.38 10.63 -21.39
N THR A 95 -9.21 9.32 -21.15
CA THR A 95 -10.24 8.32 -21.47
C THR A 95 -11.54 8.57 -20.70
N ILE A 96 -11.43 8.92 -19.40
CA ILE A 96 -12.61 9.32 -18.59
C ILE A 96 -13.29 10.55 -19.21
N SER A 97 -12.52 11.58 -19.56
CA SER A 97 -13.07 12.81 -20.15
C SER A 97 -13.80 12.56 -21.47
N LEU A 98 -13.30 11.65 -22.31
CA LEU A 98 -13.98 11.26 -23.55
C LEU A 98 -15.26 10.48 -23.27
N GLY A 99 -15.25 9.62 -22.24
CA GLY A 99 -16.44 8.91 -21.77
C GLY A 99 -17.53 9.85 -21.28
N GLN A 100 -17.16 10.84 -20.46
CA GLN A 100 -18.11 11.86 -19.94
C GLN A 100 -18.73 12.73 -21.03
N ARG A 101 -18.05 12.88 -22.17
CA ARG A 101 -18.56 13.58 -23.35
C ARG A 101 -19.32 12.68 -24.32
N GLU A 102 -19.56 11.43 -23.93
CA GLU A 102 -20.20 10.39 -24.75
C GLU A 102 -19.50 10.08 -26.09
N LEU A 103 -18.24 10.55 -26.25
CA LEU A 103 -17.42 10.26 -27.42
C LEU A 103 -16.85 8.84 -27.41
N LEU A 104 -16.74 8.23 -26.22
CA LEU A 104 -16.35 6.84 -26.00
C LEU A 104 -17.35 6.18 -25.06
N THR A 105 -17.90 5.04 -25.47
CA THR A 105 -18.89 4.29 -24.69
C THR A 105 -18.65 2.78 -24.77
N GLY A 106 -19.27 2.03 -23.87
CA GLY A 106 -19.32 0.57 -23.90
C GLY A 106 -17.94 -0.10 -23.88
N SER A 107 -17.75 -1.11 -24.72
CA SER A 107 -16.54 -1.96 -24.70
C SER A 107 -15.27 -1.21 -25.06
N LEU A 108 -15.32 -0.20 -25.92
CA LEU A 108 -14.15 0.58 -26.31
C LEU A 108 -13.61 1.42 -25.15
N LEU A 109 -14.53 2.10 -24.42
CA LEU A 109 -14.20 2.84 -23.20
C LEU A 109 -13.56 1.91 -22.17
N PHE A 110 -14.17 0.76 -21.92
CA PHE A 110 -13.62 -0.25 -20.99
C PHE A 110 -12.21 -0.69 -21.36
N LEU A 111 -11.98 -1.07 -22.64
CA LEU A 111 -10.67 -1.52 -23.09
C LEU A 111 -9.58 -0.44 -22.97
N LEU A 112 -9.91 0.81 -23.24
CA LEU A 112 -8.96 1.92 -23.09
C LEU A 112 -8.64 2.21 -21.64
N LEU A 113 -9.60 2.12 -20.72
CA LEU A 113 -9.36 2.23 -19.27
C LEU A 113 -8.48 1.08 -18.77
N VAL A 114 -8.74 -0.16 -19.21
CA VAL A 114 -7.90 -1.31 -18.91
C VAL A 114 -6.48 -1.09 -19.44
N ALA A 115 -6.33 -0.67 -20.69
CA ALA A 115 -5.01 -0.43 -21.31
C ALA A 115 -4.20 0.63 -20.54
N ALA A 116 -4.82 1.77 -20.18
CA ALA A 116 -4.18 2.81 -19.40
C ALA A 116 -3.76 2.29 -18.00
N ARG A 117 -4.58 1.42 -17.37
CA ARG A 117 -4.26 0.82 -16.07
C ARG A 117 -3.18 -0.27 -16.17
N VAL A 118 -3.18 -1.05 -17.24
CA VAL A 118 -2.11 -2.04 -17.50
C VAL A 118 -0.78 -1.32 -17.70
N LEU A 119 -0.76 -0.19 -18.45
CA LEU A 119 0.44 0.66 -18.56
C LEU A 119 0.94 1.13 -17.20
N ASN A 120 0.03 1.51 -16.30
CA ASN A 120 0.39 1.84 -14.92
C ASN A 120 1.03 0.64 -14.21
N GLY A 121 0.45 -0.54 -14.34
CA GLY A 121 0.98 -1.79 -13.77
C GLY A 121 2.37 -2.11 -14.31
N ILE A 122 2.57 -1.97 -15.62
CA ILE A 122 3.85 -2.25 -16.29
C ILE A 122 4.94 -1.29 -15.79
N PHE A 123 4.75 0.00 -15.95
CA PHE A 123 5.79 0.99 -15.69
C PHE A 123 5.86 1.43 -14.24
N GLY A 124 4.73 1.63 -13.57
CA GLY A 124 4.69 2.00 -12.15
C GLY A 124 5.41 0.99 -11.27
N SER A 125 5.33 -0.31 -11.61
CA SER A 125 6.01 -1.39 -10.88
C SER A 125 7.54 -1.30 -10.94
N ALA A 126 8.11 -0.54 -11.89
CA ALA A 126 9.55 -0.32 -11.99
C ALA A 126 10.10 0.60 -10.91
N THR A 127 9.30 1.52 -10.39
CA THR A 127 9.77 2.60 -9.52
C THR A 127 10.30 2.11 -8.18
N ARG A 128 9.55 1.26 -7.47
CA ARG A 128 9.90 0.82 -6.11
C ARG A 128 11.16 -0.07 -6.07
N PRO A 129 11.29 -1.16 -6.85
CA PRO A 129 12.47 -2.01 -6.81
C PRO A 129 13.73 -1.27 -7.26
N SER A 130 13.63 -0.42 -8.29
CA SER A 130 14.79 0.34 -8.79
C SER A 130 15.23 1.44 -7.82
N SER A 131 14.28 2.12 -7.16
CA SER A 131 14.58 3.09 -6.09
C SER A 131 15.20 2.39 -4.88
N GLY A 132 14.68 1.21 -4.50
CA GLY A 132 15.24 0.40 -3.43
C GLY A 132 16.68 -0.03 -3.72
N GLY A 133 16.94 -0.53 -4.94
CA GLY A 133 18.29 -0.85 -5.38
C GLY A 133 19.21 0.38 -5.37
N TRP A 134 18.73 1.54 -5.83
CA TRP A 134 19.53 2.78 -5.78
C TRP A 134 19.86 3.18 -4.34
N VAL A 135 18.89 3.13 -3.43
CA VAL A 135 19.12 3.41 -2.00
C VAL A 135 20.12 2.42 -1.41
N ALA A 136 20.05 1.13 -1.74
CA ALA A 136 21.04 0.14 -1.30
C ALA A 136 22.46 0.49 -1.77
N ASP A 137 22.59 0.95 -3.03
CA ASP A 137 23.86 1.27 -3.65
C ASP A 137 24.55 2.52 -3.05
N ILE A 138 23.77 3.49 -2.51
CA ILE A 138 24.31 4.76 -1.96
C ILE A 138 24.30 4.83 -0.43
N SER A 139 23.84 3.79 0.27
CA SER A 139 23.75 3.77 1.73
C SER A 139 24.85 2.92 2.33
N SER A 140 25.49 3.41 3.42
CA SER A 140 26.37 2.59 4.24
C SER A 140 25.58 1.49 4.98
N THR A 141 26.24 0.44 5.45
CA THR A 141 25.59 -0.65 6.19
C THR A 141 24.84 -0.12 7.42
N GLU A 142 25.41 0.87 8.12
CA GLU A 142 24.87 1.47 9.34
C GLU A 142 23.66 2.37 9.06
N SER A 143 23.62 3.05 7.91
CA SER A 143 22.55 3.97 7.54
C SER A 143 21.45 3.32 6.69
N ARG A 144 21.68 2.10 6.17
CA ARG A 144 20.82 1.41 5.20
C ARG A 144 19.37 1.26 5.68
N SER A 145 19.16 0.80 6.92
CA SER A 145 17.80 0.65 7.47
C SER A 145 17.06 1.96 7.54
N ARG A 146 17.71 3.06 7.94
CA ARG A 146 17.10 4.41 7.96
C ARG A 146 16.78 4.91 6.55
N ALA A 147 17.65 4.62 5.59
CA ALA A 147 17.49 5.01 4.19
C ALA A 147 16.27 4.30 3.57
N PHE A 148 16.12 2.99 3.78
CA PHE A 148 14.95 2.23 3.34
C PHE A 148 13.67 2.69 4.04
N ALA A 149 13.70 2.90 5.36
CA ALA A 149 12.54 3.41 6.08
C ALA A 149 12.07 4.76 5.52
N ARG A 150 13.01 5.64 5.15
CA ARG A 150 12.70 6.92 4.54
C ARG A 150 12.12 6.77 3.14
N LEU A 151 12.66 5.86 2.33
CA LEU A 151 12.14 5.56 1.00
C LEU A 151 10.70 5.01 1.08
N ASP A 152 10.47 4.01 1.91
CA ASP A 152 9.16 3.38 2.06
C ASP A 152 8.12 4.30 2.72
N SER A 153 8.56 5.24 3.57
CA SER A 153 7.65 6.27 4.11
C SER A 153 7.04 7.13 3.00
N GLY A 154 7.77 7.43 1.93
CA GLY A 154 7.23 8.15 0.78
C GLY A 154 6.04 7.43 0.17
N PHE A 155 6.19 6.16 -0.17
CA PHE A 155 5.10 5.34 -0.75
C PHE A 155 3.89 5.23 0.19
N SER A 156 4.16 4.97 1.47
CA SER A 156 3.11 4.86 2.49
C SER A 156 2.35 6.16 2.70
N MET A 157 3.06 7.29 2.78
CA MET A 157 2.44 8.62 2.87
C MET A 157 1.60 8.94 1.63
N GLY A 158 2.09 8.57 0.43
CA GLY A 158 1.31 8.72 -0.80
C GLY A 158 -0.02 7.96 -0.71
N ARG A 159 0.01 6.71 -0.29
CA ARG A 159 -1.22 5.89 -0.12
C ARG A 159 -2.17 6.46 0.91
N ILE A 160 -1.66 7.05 1.99
CA ILE A 160 -2.45 7.62 3.08
C ILE A 160 -3.03 8.98 2.69
N LEU A 161 -2.21 9.86 2.11
CA LEU A 161 -2.60 11.23 1.79
C LEU A 161 -3.30 11.34 0.42
N GLY A 162 -3.05 10.38 -0.48
CA GLY A 162 -3.65 10.39 -1.82
C GLY A 162 -5.16 10.58 -1.83
N PRO A 163 -5.93 9.78 -1.07
CA PRO A 163 -7.39 9.93 -0.97
C PRO A 163 -7.82 11.31 -0.48
N ALA A 164 -7.15 11.86 0.53
CA ALA A 164 -7.47 13.17 1.08
C ALA A 164 -7.23 14.29 0.06
N VAL A 165 -6.08 14.25 -0.62
CA VAL A 165 -5.74 15.20 -1.69
C VAL A 165 -6.69 15.03 -2.87
N ALA A 166 -7.03 13.80 -3.24
CA ALA A 166 -8.00 13.53 -4.31
C ALA A 166 -9.36 14.13 -4.00
N GLY A 167 -9.88 13.96 -2.77
CA GLY A 167 -11.16 14.53 -2.36
C GLY A 167 -11.23 16.04 -2.55
N LEU A 168 -10.16 16.76 -2.19
CA LEU A 168 -10.07 18.21 -2.41
C LEU A 168 -10.00 18.58 -3.90
N LEU A 169 -9.23 17.82 -4.69
CA LEU A 169 -9.06 18.10 -6.12
C LEU A 169 -10.30 17.73 -6.94
N LEU A 170 -11.10 16.78 -6.48
CA LEU A 170 -12.38 16.43 -7.10
C LEU A 170 -13.41 17.57 -7.03
N LEU A 171 -13.27 18.50 -6.07
CA LEU A 171 -14.08 19.71 -6.03
C LEU A 171 -13.80 20.63 -7.24
N VAL A 172 -12.63 20.50 -7.87
CA VAL A 172 -12.24 21.24 -9.06
C VAL A 172 -12.68 20.50 -10.34
N SER A 173 -12.31 19.25 -10.49
CA SER A 173 -12.76 18.37 -11.57
C SER A 173 -12.42 16.90 -11.29
N TYR A 174 -13.13 15.98 -11.96
CA TYR A 174 -12.85 14.55 -11.89
C TYR A 174 -11.45 14.15 -12.40
N THR A 175 -10.84 14.99 -13.23
CA THR A 175 -9.53 14.75 -13.83
C THR A 175 -8.38 15.41 -13.05
N ALA A 176 -8.67 16.40 -12.20
CA ALA A 176 -7.67 17.16 -11.45
C ALA A 176 -6.71 16.29 -10.61
N PRO A 177 -7.16 15.25 -9.87
CA PRO A 177 -6.26 14.40 -9.08
C PRO A 177 -5.22 13.69 -9.95
N PHE A 178 -5.61 13.20 -11.11
CA PHE A 178 -4.72 12.47 -12.03
C PHE A 178 -3.63 13.39 -12.60
N PHE A 179 -4.02 14.57 -13.07
CA PHE A 179 -3.08 15.57 -13.57
C PHE A 179 -2.13 16.06 -12.47
N PHE A 180 -2.62 16.27 -11.26
CA PHE A 180 -1.80 16.72 -10.13
C PHE A 180 -0.66 15.72 -9.84
N PHE A 181 -0.96 14.43 -9.71
CA PHE A 181 0.06 13.44 -9.41
C PHE A 181 0.93 13.10 -10.62
N ALA A 182 0.41 13.19 -11.85
CA ALA A 182 1.23 13.10 -13.06
C ALA A 182 2.24 14.25 -13.12
N THR A 183 1.82 15.47 -12.86
CA THR A 183 2.71 16.65 -12.80
C THR A 183 3.75 16.50 -11.70
N GLY A 184 3.34 16.04 -10.52
CA GLY A 184 4.27 15.73 -9.42
C GLY A 184 5.35 14.71 -9.85
N ALA A 185 4.96 13.64 -10.55
CA ALA A 185 5.90 12.67 -11.07
C ALA A 185 6.87 13.28 -12.11
N PHE A 186 6.41 14.15 -13.01
CA PHE A 186 7.28 14.88 -13.95
C PHE A 186 8.28 15.80 -13.23
N ILE A 187 7.84 16.51 -12.19
CA ILE A 187 8.73 17.35 -11.37
C ILE A 187 9.81 16.47 -10.73
N VAL A 188 9.44 15.32 -10.17
CA VAL A 188 10.41 14.38 -9.59
C VAL A 188 11.38 13.85 -10.63
N ILE A 189 10.92 13.52 -11.85
CA ILE A 189 11.79 13.10 -12.95
C ILE A 189 12.87 14.16 -13.20
N ILE A 190 12.51 15.43 -13.25
CA ILE A 190 13.48 16.53 -13.44
C ILE A 190 14.54 16.47 -12.33
N PHE A 191 14.15 16.38 -11.06
CA PHE A 191 15.11 16.27 -9.97
C PHE A 191 15.95 15.00 -10.01
N VAL A 192 15.39 13.87 -10.42
CA VAL A 192 16.12 12.60 -10.61
C VAL A 192 17.17 12.72 -11.72
N THR A 193 16.90 13.48 -12.79
CA THR A 193 17.88 13.66 -13.87
C THR A 193 19.15 14.35 -13.43
N PHE A 194 19.09 15.21 -12.42
CA PHE A 194 20.25 15.90 -11.84
C PHE A 194 21.01 15.05 -10.81
N GLN A 195 20.47 13.90 -10.37
CA GLN A 195 21.18 13.05 -9.41
C GLN A 195 22.27 12.24 -10.12
N LYS A 196 23.39 12.02 -9.42
CA LYS A 196 24.47 11.13 -9.93
C LYS A 196 23.96 9.69 -9.92
N SER A 197 24.13 8.99 -11.06
CA SER A 197 23.84 7.56 -11.11
C SER A 197 24.79 6.81 -10.17
N PRO A 198 24.32 5.84 -9.37
CA PRO A 198 25.23 5.02 -8.59
C PRO A 198 26.16 4.23 -9.53
N ALA A 199 27.38 3.98 -9.06
CA ALA A 199 28.28 3.07 -9.78
C ALA A 199 27.62 1.67 -9.83
N LYS A 200 27.86 0.93 -10.91
CA LYS A 200 27.35 -0.45 -11.02
C LYS A 200 28.03 -1.30 -9.96
N PHE A 201 27.33 -1.55 -8.86
CA PHE A 201 27.78 -2.50 -7.86
C PHE A 201 27.31 -3.91 -8.23
N SER A 202 28.25 -4.76 -8.64
CA SER A 202 28.02 -6.20 -8.75
C SER A 202 28.42 -6.85 -7.43
N SER A 203 27.61 -6.69 -6.39
CA SER A 203 27.80 -7.54 -5.20
C SER A 203 27.00 -8.83 -5.40
N LYS A 204 27.72 -9.89 -5.76
CA LYS A 204 27.25 -11.27 -5.59
C LYS A 204 27.33 -11.62 -4.08
N GLU A 205 26.55 -10.97 -3.25
CA GLU A 205 26.25 -11.56 -1.95
C GLU A 205 25.39 -12.79 -2.22
N THR A 206 25.88 -13.95 -1.80
CA THR A 206 25.16 -15.23 -1.85
C THR A 206 23.96 -15.11 -0.93
N ILE A 207 22.80 -14.70 -1.51
CA ILE A 207 21.52 -14.65 -0.81
C ILE A 207 21.20 -16.08 -0.42
N LYS A 208 21.28 -16.42 0.87
CA LYS A 208 20.82 -17.70 1.37
C LYS A 208 19.35 -17.85 1.05
N LYS A 209 18.96 -18.95 0.42
CA LYS A 209 17.58 -19.22 0.02
C LYS A 209 16.72 -19.42 1.28
N LEU A 210 15.72 -18.56 1.47
CA LEU A 210 14.66 -18.72 2.44
C LEU A 210 13.40 -19.13 1.66
N SER A 211 12.65 -20.11 2.17
CA SER A 211 11.37 -20.50 1.58
C SER A 211 10.23 -19.67 2.20
N MET A 212 9.24 -19.29 1.39
CA MET A 212 8.01 -18.66 1.92
C MET A 212 7.20 -19.64 2.79
N PHE A 213 7.41 -20.95 2.64
CA PHE A 213 6.79 -21.99 3.46
C PHE A 213 7.60 -22.36 4.70
N ASP A 214 8.73 -21.66 4.98
CA ASP A 214 9.48 -21.86 6.22
C ASP A 214 8.57 -21.57 7.42
N SER A 215 8.61 -22.43 8.43
CA SER A 215 7.78 -22.33 9.64
C SER A 215 7.94 -20.98 10.36
N ARG A 216 9.05 -20.29 10.19
CA ARG A 216 9.34 -18.97 10.75
C ARG A 216 8.71 -17.83 9.96
N VAL A 217 8.25 -18.06 8.72
CA VAL A 217 7.83 -17.03 7.75
C VAL A 217 6.34 -17.10 7.43
N TRP A 218 5.83 -18.28 7.03
CA TRP A 218 4.48 -18.44 6.51
C TRP A 218 3.35 -17.92 7.43
N PRO A 219 3.47 -17.98 8.79
CA PRO A 219 2.39 -17.48 9.64
C PRO A 219 2.15 -15.98 9.50
N PHE A 220 3.23 -15.22 9.31
CA PHE A 220 3.15 -13.77 9.09
C PHE A 220 2.59 -13.46 7.71
N LEU A 221 2.94 -14.28 6.71
CA LEU A 221 2.43 -14.11 5.35
C LEU A 221 0.92 -14.36 5.28
N ILE A 222 0.38 -15.36 5.98
CA ILE A 222 -1.07 -15.62 6.04
C ILE A 222 -1.82 -14.44 6.66
N VAL A 223 -1.36 -13.93 7.80
CA VAL A 223 -2.00 -12.79 8.46
C VAL A 223 -1.91 -11.54 7.57
N SER A 224 -0.76 -11.33 6.93
CA SER A 224 -0.57 -10.22 5.98
C SER A 224 -1.44 -10.37 4.73
N ALA A 225 -1.61 -11.59 4.20
CA ALA A 225 -2.50 -11.88 3.07
C ALA A 225 -3.96 -11.58 3.42
N GLY A 226 -4.43 -12.08 4.57
CA GLY A 226 -5.77 -11.81 5.08
C GLY A 226 -6.04 -10.31 5.21
N PHE A 227 -5.09 -9.57 5.80
CA PHE A 227 -5.18 -8.11 5.89
C PHE A 227 -5.14 -7.45 4.51
N GLY A 228 -4.27 -7.91 3.60
CA GLY A 228 -4.16 -7.38 2.24
C GLY A 228 -5.46 -7.54 1.44
N ILE A 229 -6.10 -8.70 1.50
CA ILE A 229 -7.39 -8.98 0.84
C ILE A 229 -8.49 -8.11 1.47
N SER A 230 -8.56 -8.04 2.80
CA SER A 230 -9.54 -7.23 3.53
C SER A 230 -9.39 -5.73 3.19
N ASN A 231 -8.15 -5.25 3.12
CA ASN A 231 -7.84 -3.87 2.75
C ASN A 231 -8.23 -3.57 1.31
N ALA A 232 -7.92 -4.47 0.39
CA ALA A 232 -8.28 -4.31 -1.00
C ALA A 232 -9.80 -4.32 -1.20
N ALA A 233 -10.51 -5.22 -0.52
CA ALA A 233 -11.97 -5.26 -0.54
C ALA A 233 -12.57 -3.92 -0.06
N LEU A 234 -12.15 -3.45 1.12
CA LEU A 234 -12.62 -2.18 1.67
C LEU A 234 -12.36 -1.01 0.70
N VAL A 235 -11.11 -0.84 0.28
CA VAL A 235 -10.71 0.33 -0.53
C VAL A 235 -11.38 0.35 -1.89
N GLN A 236 -11.60 -0.81 -2.51
CA GLN A 236 -12.16 -0.91 -3.86
C GLN A 236 -13.68 -0.81 -3.90
N THR A 237 -14.39 -1.15 -2.82
CA THR A 237 -15.86 -1.13 -2.78
C THR A 237 -16.44 0.02 -1.95
N SER A 238 -15.63 0.72 -1.14
CA SER A 238 -16.15 1.77 -0.25
C SER A 238 -16.86 2.89 -0.98
N SER A 239 -16.38 3.34 -2.14
CA SER A 239 -17.04 4.42 -2.89
C SER A 239 -18.43 4.02 -3.36
N PHE A 240 -18.61 2.76 -3.75
CA PHE A 240 -19.94 2.21 -4.04
C PHE A 240 -20.81 2.16 -2.77
N PHE A 241 -20.23 1.74 -1.64
CA PHE A 241 -20.97 1.67 -0.38
C PHE A 241 -21.45 3.05 0.09
N PHE A 242 -20.63 4.08 -0.09
CA PHE A 242 -21.07 5.47 0.15
C PHE A 242 -22.21 5.85 -0.80
N GLN A 243 -22.08 5.57 -2.09
CA GLN A 243 -23.10 5.88 -3.09
C GLN A 243 -24.43 5.15 -2.85
N ASP A 244 -24.37 3.84 -2.56
CA ASP A 244 -25.56 2.99 -2.56
C ASP A 244 -26.25 2.91 -1.19
N VAL A 245 -25.48 3.04 -0.08
CA VAL A 245 -25.98 2.76 1.28
C VAL A 245 -25.99 4.00 2.16
N ILE A 246 -24.88 4.73 2.19
CA ILE A 246 -24.67 5.78 3.20
C ILE A 246 -25.25 7.11 2.75
N THR A 247 -25.11 7.46 1.47
CA THR A 247 -25.52 8.76 0.92
C THR A 247 -26.19 8.63 -0.45
N PRO A 248 -27.24 7.80 -0.59
CA PRO A 248 -27.81 7.48 -1.90
C PRO A 248 -28.44 8.68 -2.61
N SER A 249 -28.74 9.76 -1.87
CA SER A 249 -29.33 10.98 -2.42
C SER A 249 -28.34 12.14 -2.56
N SER A 250 -27.03 11.89 -2.37
CA SER A 250 -26.02 12.94 -2.36
C SER A 250 -25.10 12.85 -3.57
N ASP A 251 -24.97 13.92 -4.34
CA ASP A 251 -23.98 14.03 -5.41
C ASP A 251 -22.53 14.11 -4.90
N ASN A 252 -22.36 14.34 -3.58
CA ASN A 252 -21.06 14.53 -2.94
C ASN A 252 -20.48 13.24 -2.33
N TYR A 253 -21.03 12.05 -2.64
CA TYR A 253 -20.60 10.78 -2.02
C TYR A 253 -19.09 10.49 -2.15
N ILE A 254 -18.44 10.92 -3.25
CA ILE A 254 -17.00 10.75 -3.45
C ILE A 254 -16.21 11.62 -2.45
N ALA A 255 -16.64 12.86 -2.24
CA ALA A 255 -16.01 13.75 -1.27
C ALA A 255 -16.19 13.22 0.17
N LEU A 256 -17.38 12.71 0.50
CA LEU A 256 -17.67 12.09 1.80
C LEU A 256 -16.85 10.82 2.01
N ALA A 257 -16.72 9.96 1.00
CA ALA A 257 -15.84 8.80 1.06
C ALA A 257 -14.37 9.21 1.28
N SER A 258 -13.90 10.27 0.61
CA SER A 258 -12.54 10.81 0.77
C SER A 258 -12.27 11.30 2.18
N ILE A 259 -13.24 11.95 2.84
CA ILE A 259 -13.17 12.31 4.27
C ILE A 259 -13.02 11.06 5.14
N GLY A 260 -13.77 10.01 4.86
CA GLY A 260 -13.66 8.74 5.56
C GLY A 260 -12.26 8.13 5.44
N PHE A 261 -11.67 8.14 4.24
CA PHE A 261 -10.29 7.68 4.04
C PHE A 261 -9.25 8.60 4.69
N MET A 262 -9.51 9.91 4.79
CA MET A 262 -8.66 10.83 5.55
C MET A 262 -8.68 10.47 7.05
N LEU A 263 -9.85 10.16 7.62
CA LEU A 263 -9.96 9.69 8.99
C LEU A 263 -9.25 8.35 9.20
N SER A 264 -9.36 7.42 8.23
CA SER A 264 -8.58 6.18 8.24
C SER A 264 -7.06 6.47 8.22
N ALA A 265 -6.62 7.42 7.41
CA ALA A 265 -5.22 7.84 7.36
C ALA A 265 -4.73 8.41 8.72
N LEU A 266 -5.54 9.23 9.38
CA LEU A 266 -5.28 9.70 10.74
C LEU A 266 -5.21 8.53 11.73
N GLY A 267 -6.08 7.54 11.60
CA GLY A 267 -6.01 6.30 12.36
C GLY A 267 -4.68 5.58 12.17
N VAL A 268 -4.24 5.38 10.91
CA VAL A 268 -2.94 4.75 10.59
C VAL A 268 -1.77 5.50 11.25
N LEU A 269 -1.74 6.83 11.14
CA LEU A 269 -0.69 7.65 11.75
C LEU A 269 -0.69 7.50 13.28
N ASN A 270 -1.85 7.52 13.92
CA ASN A 270 -1.96 7.30 15.37
C ASN A 270 -1.48 5.90 15.76
N GLY A 271 -1.84 4.86 15.00
CA GLY A 271 -1.38 3.50 15.24
C GLY A 271 0.14 3.35 15.12
N GLN A 272 0.75 3.99 14.15
CA GLN A 272 2.19 3.95 13.93
C GLN A 272 2.97 4.82 14.92
N LEU A 273 2.59 6.09 15.07
CA LEU A 273 3.39 7.06 15.82
C LEU A 273 3.13 7.03 17.32
N LEU A 274 1.87 6.88 17.77
CA LEU A 274 1.56 6.89 19.18
C LEU A 274 1.70 5.50 19.81
N ILE A 275 1.09 4.49 19.19
CA ILE A 275 0.99 3.17 19.82
C ILE A 275 2.24 2.34 19.56
N ALA A 276 2.72 2.29 18.30
CA ALA A 276 3.88 1.48 17.96
C ALA A 276 5.19 2.13 18.44
N ASP A 277 5.36 3.43 18.25
CA ASP A 277 6.63 4.13 18.49
C ASP A 277 6.71 4.72 19.90
N ARG A 278 5.78 5.62 20.29
CA ARG A 278 5.85 6.27 21.60
C ARG A 278 5.58 5.34 22.79
N LEU A 279 4.56 4.49 22.71
CA LEU A 279 4.22 3.55 23.77
C LEU A 279 5.12 2.31 23.77
N GLN A 280 6.03 2.18 22.78
CA GLN A 280 6.97 1.06 22.66
C GLN A 280 6.30 -0.31 22.83
N THR A 281 5.11 -0.44 22.24
CA THR A 281 4.31 -1.67 22.33
C THR A 281 5.02 -2.81 21.63
N SER A 282 5.04 -3.99 22.22
CA SER A 282 5.71 -5.15 21.62
C SER A 282 5.11 -5.50 20.25
N PRO A 283 5.92 -6.00 19.29
CA PRO A 283 5.43 -6.37 17.96
C PRO A 283 4.26 -7.36 18.00
N GLY A 284 4.31 -8.35 18.91
CA GLY A 284 3.22 -9.31 19.08
C GLY A 284 1.91 -8.67 19.56
N SER A 285 1.97 -7.72 20.49
CA SER A 285 0.81 -6.97 20.95
C SER A 285 0.24 -6.07 19.86
N LEU A 286 1.09 -5.45 19.02
CA LEU A 286 0.64 -4.66 17.87
C LEU A 286 -0.16 -5.51 16.88
N VAL A 287 0.31 -6.73 16.60
CA VAL A 287 -0.40 -7.65 15.70
C VAL A 287 -1.75 -8.04 16.30
N LYS A 288 -1.80 -8.43 17.58
CA LYS A 288 -3.04 -8.82 18.28
C LYS A 288 -4.07 -7.69 18.25
N LEU A 289 -3.67 -6.50 18.72
CA LEU A 289 -4.56 -5.33 18.78
C LEU A 289 -5.01 -4.90 17.39
N GLY A 290 -4.09 -4.90 16.41
CA GLY A 290 -4.38 -4.55 15.03
C GLY A 290 -5.42 -5.47 14.39
N VAL A 291 -5.30 -6.78 14.58
CA VAL A 291 -6.28 -7.76 14.05
C VAL A 291 -7.65 -7.61 14.73
N ILE A 292 -7.68 -7.45 16.06
CA ILE A 292 -8.93 -7.23 16.82
C ILE A 292 -9.64 -5.96 16.34
N LEU A 293 -8.93 -4.85 16.24
CA LEU A 293 -9.51 -3.59 15.79
C LEU A 293 -10.02 -3.68 14.36
N ASN A 294 -9.27 -4.32 13.44
CA ASN A 294 -9.72 -4.49 12.06
C ASN A 294 -10.95 -5.39 11.97
N PHE A 295 -11.04 -6.45 12.78
CA PHE A 295 -12.23 -7.30 12.84
C PHE A 295 -13.48 -6.50 13.23
N PHE A 296 -13.43 -5.77 14.35
CA PHE A 296 -14.57 -4.99 14.81
C PHE A 296 -14.89 -3.82 13.87
N ALA A 297 -13.87 -3.15 13.33
CA ALA A 297 -14.06 -2.04 12.40
C ALA A 297 -14.74 -2.50 11.09
N LEU A 298 -14.30 -3.62 10.50
CA LEU A 298 -14.92 -4.17 9.28
C LEU A 298 -16.33 -4.70 9.54
N THR A 299 -16.56 -5.33 10.70
CA THR A 299 -17.90 -5.76 11.11
C THR A 299 -18.83 -4.57 11.28
N GLY A 300 -18.40 -3.54 12.03
CA GLY A 300 -19.17 -2.31 12.19
C GLY A 300 -19.43 -1.61 10.86
N TYR A 301 -18.42 -1.53 9.97
CA TYR A 301 -18.57 -0.94 8.64
C TYR A 301 -19.63 -1.65 7.80
N ALA A 302 -19.65 -2.99 7.84
CA ALA A 302 -20.62 -3.81 7.09
C ALA A 302 -22.09 -3.53 7.46
N PHE A 303 -22.33 -3.11 8.70
CA PHE A 303 -23.68 -2.81 9.23
C PHE A 303 -23.94 -1.33 9.41
N SER A 304 -23.02 -0.46 9.01
CA SER A 304 -23.19 0.99 9.11
C SER A 304 -24.28 1.50 8.18
N THR A 305 -25.09 2.42 8.69
CA THR A 305 -26.18 3.08 7.96
C THR A 305 -26.05 4.60 7.96
N SER A 306 -25.09 5.13 8.71
CA SER A 306 -24.86 6.57 8.83
C SER A 306 -23.39 6.96 8.56
N LEU A 307 -23.16 8.21 8.17
CA LEU A 307 -21.82 8.78 7.96
C LEU A 307 -20.96 8.68 9.22
N VAL A 308 -21.55 8.93 10.40
CA VAL A 308 -20.80 8.92 11.67
C VAL A 308 -20.26 7.51 11.97
N GLU A 309 -21.10 6.49 11.81
CA GLU A 309 -20.71 5.09 12.03
C GLU A 309 -19.57 4.68 11.09
N VAL A 310 -19.73 4.98 9.78
CA VAL A 310 -18.70 4.69 8.77
C VAL A 310 -17.38 5.38 9.10
N TYR A 311 -17.42 6.65 9.51
CA TYR A 311 -16.23 7.41 9.85
C TYR A 311 -15.51 6.87 11.09
N ILE A 312 -16.26 6.47 12.11
CA ILE A 312 -15.71 5.81 13.29
C ILE A 312 -15.05 4.48 12.88
N CYS A 313 -15.75 3.66 12.08
CA CYS A 313 -15.21 2.39 11.62
C CYS A 313 -13.95 2.56 10.78
N LEU A 314 -13.91 3.53 9.86
CA LEU A 314 -12.73 3.82 9.04
C LEU A 314 -11.54 4.32 9.88
N PHE A 315 -11.78 5.16 10.89
CA PHE A 315 -10.73 5.58 11.81
C PHE A 315 -10.11 4.39 12.57
N PHE A 316 -10.95 3.53 13.16
CA PHE A 316 -10.47 2.34 13.89
C PHE A 316 -9.85 1.29 12.98
N TYR A 317 -10.35 1.15 11.76
CA TYR A 317 -9.72 0.33 10.72
C TYR A 317 -8.31 0.82 10.42
N GLY A 318 -8.16 2.12 10.21
CA GLY A 318 -6.85 2.75 10.01
C GLY A 318 -5.93 2.54 11.20
N LEU A 319 -6.43 2.76 12.42
CA LEU A 319 -5.69 2.56 13.66
C LEU A 319 -5.15 1.12 13.78
N GLY A 320 -6.01 0.14 13.52
CA GLY A 320 -5.62 -1.28 13.51
C GLY A 320 -4.60 -1.60 12.43
N GLY A 321 -4.78 -1.09 11.21
CA GLY A 321 -3.84 -1.26 10.10
C GLY A 321 -2.47 -0.61 10.37
N GLY A 322 -2.47 0.57 11.02
CA GLY A 322 -1.27 1.28 11.45
C GLY A 322 -0.43 0.51 12.49
N MET A 323 -1.07 -0.33 13.30
CA MET A 323 -0.39 -1.24 14.24
C MET A 323 0.03 -2.54 13.56
N LEU A 324 -0.83 -3.09 12.71
CA LEU A 324 -0.65 -4.41 12.12
C LEU A 324 0.57 -4.48 11.20
N GLY A 325 0.77 -3.49 10.34
CA GLY A 325 1.89 -3.43 9.41
C GLY A 325 3.25 -3.49 10.10
N PRO A 326 3.59 -2.52 10.97
CA PRO A 326 4.84 -2.56 11.75
C PRO A 326 4.95 -3.80 12.65
N GLY A 327 3.84 -4.23 13.27
CA GLY A 327 3.79 -5.43 14.10
C GLY A 327 4.22 -6.69 13.36
N ILE A 328 3.67 -6.94 12.17
CA ILE A 328 4.03 -8.09 11.32
C ILE A 328 5.48 -7.98 10.85
N SER A 329 5.89 -6.82 10.32
CA SER A 329 7.23 -6.62 9.78
C SER A 329 8.31 -6.83 10.84
N SER A 330 8.11 -6.25 12.04
CA SER A 330 9.03 -6.41 13.16
C SER A 330 9.07 -7.85 13.69
N SER A 331 7.89 -8.49 13.83
CA SER A 331 7.81 -9.88 14.30
C SER A 331 8.48 -10.84 13.34
N LEU A 332 8.27 -10.69 12.03
CA LEU A 332 8.93 -11.49 11.00
C LEU A 332 10.46 -11.27 11.02
N SER A 333 10.88 -10.02 11.11
CA SER A 333 12.30 -9.69 11.22
C SER A 333 12.98 -10.36 12.42
N LEU A 334 12.31 -10.39 13.57
CA LEU A 334 12.81 -11.06 14.79
C LEU A 334 12.77 -12.61 14.72
N SER A 335 11.93 -13.17 13.83
CA SER A 335 11.80 -14.62 13.68
C SER A 335 12.86 -15.25 12.77
N VAL A 336 13.55 -14.47 11.96
CA VAL A 336 14.58 -14.92 11.00
C VAL A 336 15.94 -14.33 11.33
N GLY A 337 17.02 -15.02 10.94
CA GLY A 337 18.39 -14.52 11.11
C GLY A 337 18.67 -13.29 10.23
N LYS A 338 19.71 -12.53 10.60
CA LYS A 338 20.13 -11.30 9.89
C LYS A 338 20.34 -11.54 8.39
N GLU A 339 20.85 -12.70 8.01
CA GLU A 339 21.13 -13.12 6.65
C GLU A 339 19.85 -13.38 5.78
N TYR A 340 18.69 -13.50 6.40
CA TYR A 340 17.39 -13.76 5.71
C TYR A 340 16.48 -12.55 5.69
N GLN A 341 16.84 -11.43 6.28
CA GLN A 341 15.98 -10.24 6.44
C GLN A 341 15.51 -9.67 5.09
N GLY A 342 16.40 -9.65 4.11
CA GLY A 342 16.07 -9.18 2.77
C GLY A 342 15.02 -10.07 2.08
N ALA A 343 15.16 -11.40 2.18
CA ALA A 343 14.19 -12.35 1.62
C ALA A 343 12.84 -12.27 2.33
N ALA A 344 12.84 -12.17 3.67
CA ALA A 344 11.62 -12.03 4.47
C ALA A 344 10.85 -10.74 4.15
N GLY A 345 11.55 -9.61 4.04
CA GLY A 345 10.97 -8.33 3.60
C GLY A 345 10.41 -8.40 2.17
N GLY A 346 11.10 -9.11 1.28
CA GLY A 346 10.64 -9.37 -0.09
C GLY A 346 9.33 -10.14 -0.11
N PHE A 347 9.17 -11.18 0.70
CA PHE A 347 7.91 -11.94 0.80
C PHE A 347 6.75 -11.07 1.30
N LEU A 348 6.95 -10.24 2.32
CA LEU A 348 5.91 -9.30 2.76
C LEU A 348 5.53 -8.31 1.66
N GLY A 349 6.51 -7.83 0.90
CA GLY A 349 6.29 -6.92 -0.22
C GLY A 349 5.48 -7.54 -1.37
N MET A 350 5.48 -8.86 -1.52
CA MET A 350 4.70 -9.59 -2.52
C MET A 350 3.25 -9.85 -2.08
N VAL A 351 3.02 -10.07 -0.79
CA VAL A 351 1.72 -10.55 -0.28
C VAL A 351 0.62 -9.48 -0.37
N ILE A 352 0.94 -8.21 -0.12
CA ILE A 352 -0.05 -7.12 -0.20
C ILE A 352 -0.60 -6.94 -1.63
N PRO A 353 0.23 -6.90 -2.69
CA PRO A 353 -0.26 -6.89 -4.07
C PRO A 353 -1.16 -8.07 -4.45
N VAL A 354 -0.89 -9.27 -3.92
CA VAL A 354 -1.76 -10.44 -4.13
C VAL A 354 -3.20 -10.16 -3.66
N GLY A 355 -3.37 -9.47 -2.52
CA GLY A 355 -4.68 -9.03 -2.05
C GLY A 355 -5.41 -8.15 -3.08
N HIS A 356 -4.71 -7.24 -3.73
CA HIS A 356 -5.30 -6.37 -4.77
C HIS A 356 -5.62 -7.09 -6.09
N VAL A 357 -5.02 -8.25 -6.36
CA VAL A 357 -5.38 -9.12 -7.51
C VAL A 357 -6.61 -9.95 -7.19
N ILE A 358 -6.63 -10.59 -6.02
CA ILE A 358 -7.69 -11.54 -5.63
C ILE A 358 -8.97 -10.78 -5.27
N SER A 359 -8.86 -9.69 -4.52
CA SER A 359 -10.01 -8.98 -3.97
C SER A 359 -11.04 -8.56 -5.03
N PRO A 360 -10.69 -7.92 -6.17
CA PRO A 360 -11.70 -7.53 -7.15
C PRO A 360 -12.49 -8.71 -7.71
N LEU A 361 -11.85 -9.87 -7.85
CA LEU A 361 -12.46 -11.08 -8.38
C LEU A 361 -13.47 -11.70 -7.41
N VAL A 362 -13.35 -11.41 -6.13
CA VAL A 362 -14.23 -11.92 -5.07
C VAL A 362 -15.15 -10.84 -4.53
N SER A 363 -14.60 -9.66 -4.21
CA SER A 363 -15.37 -8.59 -3.54
C SER A 363 -16.37 -7.90 -4.45
N MET A 364 -16.11 -7.79 -5.77
CA MET A 364 -17.07 -7.19 -6.68
C MET A 364 -18.32 -8.06 -6.88
N PRO A 365 -18.20 -9.39 -7.19
CA PRO A 365 -19.37 -10.26 -7.20
C PRO A 365 -20.11 -10.31 -5.85
N LEU A 366 -19.41 -10.31 -4.72
CA LEU A 366 -20.03 -10.27 -3.40
C LEU A 366 -20.79 -8.95 -3.19
N TYR A 367 -20.24 -7.82 -3.62
CA TYR A 367 -20.89 -6.53 -3.53
C TYR A 367 -22.22 -6.49 -4.32
N MET A 368 -22.24 -7.10 -5.51
CA MET A 368 -23.47 -7.22 -6.33
C MET A 368 -24.55 -8.07 -5.65
N LEU A 369 -24.17 -9.03 -4.82
CA LEU A 369 -25.12 -9.83 -4.02
C LEU A 369 -25.65 -9.04 -2.81
N SER A 370 -24.77 -8.34 -2.10
CA SER A 370 -25.09 -7.41 -1.01
C SER A 370 -23.92 -6.48 -0.74
N PRO A 371 -24.14 -5.17 -0.57
CA PRO A 371 -23.11 -4.18 -0.29
C PRO A 371 -22.25 -4.48 0.95
N SER A 372 -22.79 -5.21 1.94
CA SER A 372 -22.09 -5.55 3.18
C SER A 372 -21.14 -6.74 3.06
N LEU A 373 -21.33 -7.64 2.09
CA LEU A 373 -20.60 -8.91 1.99
C LEU A 373 -19.06 -8.77 1.83
N PRO A 374 -18.53 -7.82 1.06
CA PRO A 374 -17.08 -7.64 0.97
C PRO A 374 -16.42 -7.33 2.31
N TYR A 375 -17.10 -6.57 3.16
CA TYR A 375 -16.60 -6.19 4.48
C TYR A 375 -16.73 -7.32 5.48
N LEU A 376 -17.80 -8.12 5.40
CA LEU A 376 -17.96 -9.36 6.17
C LEU A 376 -16.92 -10.41 5.78
N LEU A 377 -16.57 -10.52 4.50
CA LEU A 377 -15.43 -11.33 4.06
C LEU A 377 -14.14 -10.85 4.72
N GLY A 378 -13.87 -9.55 4.69
CA GLY A 378 -12.71 -8.96 5.35
C GLY A 378 -12.71 -9.21 6.87
N ALA A 379 -13.85 -9.03 7.53
CA ALA A 379 -14.03 -9.32 8.94
C ALA A 379 -13.78 -10.81 9.26
N SER A 380 -14.29 -11.73 8.43
CA SER A 380 -14.06 -13.16 8.58
C SER A 380 -12.58 -13.52 8.48
N LEU A 381 -11.84 -12.94 7.52
CA LEU A 381 -10.40 -13.13 7.41
C LEU A 381 -9.65 -12.62 8.65
N MET A 382 -10.04 -11.48 9.21
CA MET A 382 -9.47 -10.97 10.45
C MET A 382 -9.85 -11.82 11.66
N PHE A 383 -11.06 -12.37 11.70
CA PHE A 383 -11.49 -13.31 12.73
C PHE A 383 -10.67 -14.61 12.72
N PHE A 384 -10.46 -15.20 11.54
CA PHE A 384 -9.60 -16.38 11.41
C PHE A 384 -8.14 -16.07 11.76
N ALA A 385 -7.63 -14.90 11.34
CA ALA A 385 -6.30 -14.44 11.75
C ALA A 385 -6.22 -14.28 13.28
N MET A 386 -7.26 -13.76 13.93
CA MET A 386 -7.34 -13.65 15.38
C MET A 386 -7.28 -15.03 16.06
N ILE A 387 -8.14 -15.98 15.63
CA ILE A 387 -8.11 -17.35 16.15
C ILE A 387 -6.71 -17.95 15.97
N PHE A 388 -6.14 -17.83 14.76
CA PHE A 388 -4.81 -18.35 14.45
C PHE A 388 -3.72 -17.78 15.38
N ILE A 389 -3.73 -16.47 15.62
CA ILE A 389 -2.77 -15.80 16.50
C ILE A 389 -2.92 -16.26 17.96
N PHE A 390 -4.13 -16.41 18.46
CA PHE A 390 -4.38 -16.78 19.84
C PHE A 390 -4.21 -18.28 20.14
N THR A 391 -4.44 -19.15 19.14
CA THR A 391 -4.30 -20.59 19.31
C THR A 391 -2.89 -21.11 19.03
N ASN A 392 -2.12 -20.40 18.18
CA ASN A 392 -0.81 -20.84 17.76
C ASN A 392 0.29 -20.51 18.78
N LYS A 393 0.38 -21.32 19.86
CA LYS A 393 1.35 -21.16 20.96
C LYS A 393 2.81 -21.39 20.56
N ARG A 394 3.09 -21.97 19.39
CA ARG A 394 4.44 -22.38 18.94
C ARG A 394 5.30 -21.21 18.47
N HIS A 395 4.71 -20.08 18.13
CA HIS A 395 5.45 -18.94 17.61
C HIS A 395 5.86 -17.97 18.73
N LYS A 396 7.18 -17.81 18.94
CA LYS A 396 7.80 -16.94 19.95
C LYS A 396 7.36 -15.46 19.87
N TRP A 397 6.86 -15.02 18.72
CA TRP A 397 6.39 -13.63 18.50
C TRP A 397 5.19 -13.23 19.36
N ILE A 398 4.50 -14.22 19.96
CA ILE A 398 3.37 -13.99 20.89
C ILE A 398 3.85 -13.81 22.35
N ARG A 399 5.13 -14.16 22.66
CA ARG A 399 5.65 -14.05 24.02
C ARG A 399 6.19 -12.65 24.32
N ASP A 400 5.34 -11.80 24.87
CA ASP A 400 5.66 -10.44 25.31
C ASP A 400 6.73 -10.34 26.43
N LYS A 401 7.08 -11.45 27.09
CA LYS A 401 7.94 -11.43 28.27
C LYS A 401 9.42 -11.14 27.95
N ASN A 402 9.93 -11.61 26.84
CA ASN A 402 11.37 -11.49 26.55
C ASN A 402 11.78 -10.20 25.82
N TYR A 403 10.81 -9.48 25.19
CA TYR A 403 11.13 -8.28 24.40
C TYR A 403 11.71 -7.13 25.25
N ARG A 404 11.28 -7.00 26.51
CA ARG A 404 11.81 -5.99 27.43
C ARG A 404 13.16 -6.39 28.02
N GLU A 405 13.39 -7.69 28.25
CA GLU A 405 14.65 -8.22 28.79
C GLU A 405 15.76 -8.15 27.74
N ASP A 406 15.51 -8.57 26.51
CA ASP A 406 16.49 -8.51 25.41
C ASP A 406 16.89 -7.07 25.07
N ARG A 407 15.94 -6.12 25.14
CA ARG A 407 16.21 -4.70 24.89
C ARG A 407 17.03 -4.05 26.02
N ASN A 408 16.81 -4.47 27.26
CA ASN A 408 17.63 -4.02 28.38
C ASN A 408 19.04 -4.57 28.30
N LEU A 409 19.25 -5.79 27.81
CA LEU A 409 20.57 -6.37 27.56
C LEU A 409 21.30 -5.64 26.43
N GLU A 410 20.62 -5.33 25.29
CA GLU A 410 21.22 -4.55 24.20
C GLU A 410 21.60 -3.11 24.64
N VAL A 411 20.81 -2.49 25.52
CA VAL A 411 21.12 -1.17 26.07
C VAL A 411 22.30 -1.24 27.03
N PHE A 412 22.43 -2.32 27.82
CA PHE A 412 23.56 -2.55 28.71
C PHE A 412 24.85 -2.90 27.94
N GLU A 413 24.81 -3.73 26.89
CA GLU A 413 25.97 -4.05 26.05
C GLU A 413 26.44 -2.84 25.22
N ASN A 414 25.58 -1.96 24.82
CA ASN A 414 25.94 -0.72 24.11
C ASN A 414 26.37 0.43 25.04
N SER A 415 26.31 0.25 26.36
CA SER A 415 26.75 1.23 27.38
C SER A 415 28.07 0.91 28.01
N GLN A 416 28.69 -0.25 27.71
CA GLN A 416 30.08 -0.62 28.05
C GLN A 416 30.98 -0.43 26.83
#